data_941e0bb106130c9fcb143c3b16586fb9
#
_entry.id   941e0bb106130c9fcb143c3b16586fb9
#
_cell.length_a   1.000
_cell.length_b   1.000
_cell.length_c   1.000
_cell.angle_alpha   90.00
_cell.angle_beta   90.00
_cell.angle_gamma   90.00
#
_symmetry.space_group_name_H-M   'P 1'
#
loop_
_entity.id
_entity.type
_entity.pdbx_description
1 polymer ?
#
loop_
_entity_poly.entity_id
_entity_poly.type
_entity_poly.pdbx_seq_one_letter_code
_entity_poly.pdbx_strand_id
1 'polypeptide(L)'
;MLNGIFCHYLPIYKDINGNYCSTTMTNDLFSRYLDVCDNLTIATRVYDLNTTADEAHQEILNLPNIKILEFPNLSSPKIFLTQYFKHKKRLAENMRDKDLIFIRGGVIAVMAADIAVKMHKPYFAEAAGCAWDEYWNYSLLGKFLAPFMESGSRKIIKNAAFTLYVTEKWLQKKYPSNGITEYASDVVLEKIDDEALEKRLLKIQNMRHQNQIIFGTTGGIANKAKGQHFFIQAMKKLQSEFNFRYELTGGGSNEFLKAQAQKYNLSDKVVFNGELKHDEVFKWLDQIDVYIQPSMQEGLSRAVVEALSRACPVIVSSTGGNPELVDEDCIFKRGDVNDLVRVLKKFMAGNLKERAIKNFEHAKNYQSSKLDERRRNFFRQYCDYVTGGKN
;
A
#
# COMPACT_ATOMS: atom_id res chain seq x y z
N MET A 1 -5.42 5.18 32.57
CA MET A 1 -4.34 4.63 31.71
C MET A 1 -4.99 3.66 30.74
N LEU A 2 -4.96 3.99 29.45
CA LEU A 2 -5.60 3.18 28.41
C LEU A 2 -4.57 2.21 27.78
N ASN A 3 -4.94 0.95 27.70
CA ASN A 3 -4.10 -0.11 27.14
C ASN A 3 -4.64 -0.55 25.78
N GLY A 4 -3.85 -0.34 24.73
CA GLY A 4 -4.16 -0.76 23.37
C GLY A 4 -3.55 -2.10 23.00
N ILE A 5 -4.14 -2.76 22.00
CA ILE A 5 -3.53 -3.88 21.27
C ILE A 5 -3.72 -3.70 19.78
N PHE A 6 -2.63 -3.81 19.02
CA PHE A 6 -2.61 -3.79 17.56
C PHE A 6 -2.32 -5.19 17.03
N CYS A 7 -3.21 -5.73 16.22
CA CYS A 7 -3.14 -7.08 15.67
C CYS A 7 -2.94 -7.06 14.16
N HIS A 8 -1.78 -7.48 13.69
CA HIS A 8 -1.41 -7.46 12.28
C HIS A 8 -0.62 -8.71 11.87
N TYR A 9 -0.48 -8.95 10.56
CA TYR A 9 0.26 -10.09 10.03
C TYR A 9 1.65 -9.73 9.47
N LEU A 10 1.94 -8.44 9.21
CA LEU A 10 3.26 -8.04 8.73
C LEU A 10 4.34 -8.39 9.77
N PRO A 11 5.50 -8.87 9.34
CA PRO A 11 6.53 -9.31 10.28
C PRO A 11 7.25 -8.14 10.94
N ILE A 12 7.61 -8.37 12.20
CA ILE A 12 8.70 -7.69 12.87
C ILE A 12 9.86 -8.67 12.91
N TYR A 13 11.07 -8.16 12.89
CA TYR A 13 12.28 -8.97 12.99
C TYR A 13 12.99 -8.71 14.31
N LYS A 14 13.69 -9.71 14.81
CA LYS A 14 14.54 -9.62 15.98
C LYS A 14 15.99 -9.78 15.53
N ASP A 15 16.80 -8.74 15.75
CA ASP A 15 18.21 -8.75 15.36
C ASP A 15 19.08 -9.57 16.30
N ILE A 16 20.36 -9.75 15.97
CA ILE A 16 21.32 -10.53 16.80
C ILE A 16 21.53 -9.92 18.19
N ASN A 17 21.23 -8.63 18.40
CA ASN A 17 21.31 -7.94 19.67
C ASN A 17 20.00 -8.05 20.49
N GLY A 18 18.98 -8.69 19.93
CA GLY A 18 17.66 -8.84 20.55
C GLY A 18 16.72 -7.64 20.34
N ASN A 19 17.08 -6.65 19.51
CA ASN A 19 16.24 -5.52 19.20
C ASN A 19 15.15 -5.92 18.20
N TYR A 20 13.93 -5.44 18.39
CA TYR A 20 12.88 -5.56 17.39
C TYR A 20 13.03 -4.46 16.34
N CYS A 21 12.94 -4.85 15.06
CA CYS A 21 13.10 -3.93 13.94
C CYS A 21 12.19 -4.27 12.76
N SER A 22 11.91 -3.29 11.92
CA SER A 22 11.09 -3.47 10.71
C SER A 22 11.33 -2.35 9.71
N THR A 23 11.08 -2.63 8.42
CA THR A 23 11.04 -1.61 7.35
C THR A 23 9.63 -1.04 7.13
N THR A 24 8.59 -1.70 7.63
CA THR A 24 7.19 -1.37 7.33
C THR A 24 6.37 -1.04 8.58
N MET A 25 6.71 -1.63 9.71
CA MET A 25 6.07 -1.40 11.00
C MET A 25 7.00 -0.51 11.85
N THR A 26 7.00 0.78 11.54
CA THR A 26 7.94 1.79 12.05
C THR A 26 7.46 2.44 13.34
N ASN A 27 8.35 3.17 14.03
CA ASN A 27 7.97 3.97 15.19
C ASN A 27 6.92 5.03 14.82
N ASP A 28 7.03 5.66 13.64
CA ASP A 28 6.03 6.60 13.13
C ASP A 28 4.63 5.96 12.99
N LEU A 29 4.56 4.73 12.49
CA LEU A 29 3.30 4.00 12.44
C LEU A 29 2.71 3.79 13.84
N PHE A 30 3.50 3.39 14.81
CA PHE A 30 3.01 3.07 16.16
C PHE A 30 2.73 4.31 17.01
N SER A 31 3.40 5.43 16.75
CA SER A 31 3.10 6.71 17.42
C SER A 31 1.65 7.13 17.25
N ARG A 32 1.04 6.84 16.09
CA ARG A 32 -0.38 7.14 15.79
C ARG A 32 -1.36 6.47 16.75
N TYR A 33 -1.04 5.26 17.22
CA TYR A 33 -1.87 4.55 18.20
C TYR A 33 -1.59 5.03 19.63
N LEU A 34 -0.34 5.42 19.90
CA LEU A 34 0.05 6.01 21.19
C LEU A 34 -0.52 7.43 21.40
N ASP A 35 -1.02 8.08 20.35
CA ASP A 35 -1.81 9.31 20.47
C ASP A 35 -3.16 9.11 21.23
N VAL A 36 -3.64 7.87 21.33
CA VAL A 36 -4.94 7.52 21.95
C VAL A 36 -4.85 6.43 23.03
N CYS A 37 -3.68 5.84 23.26
CA CYS A 37 -3.46 4.91 24.38
C CYS A 37 -2.10 5.12 25.03
N ASP A 38 -2.03 4.84 26.33
CA ASP A 38 -0.79 5.02 27.11
C ASP A 38 0.21 3.89 26.87
N ASN A 39 -0.27 2.67 26.61
CA ASN A 39 0.55 1.49 26.31
C ASN A 39 -0.03 0.73 25.11
N LEU A 40 0.84 0.26 24.22
CA LEU A 40 0.46 -0.49 23.04
C LEU A 40 1.12 -1.89 23.03
N THR A 41 0.31 -2.95 22.95
CA THR A 41 0.78 -4.31 22.67
C THR A 41 0.65 -4.58 21.18
N ILE A 42 1.75 -4.98 20.52
CA ILE A 42 1.77 -5.30 19.09
C ILE A 42 1.79 -6.82 18.93
N ALA A 43 0.66 -7.39 18.50
CA ALA A 43 0.52 -8.82 18.24
C ALA A 43 0.79 -9.11 16.77
N THR A 44 1.97 -9.64 16.48
CA THR A 44 2.42 -9.92 15.11
C THR A 44 3.37 -11.10 15.04
N ARG A 45 3.66 -11.58 13.82
CA ARG A 45 4.68 -12.62 13.60
C ARG A 45 6.07 -12.01 13.74
N VAL A 46 6.96 -12.78 14.37
CA VAL A 46 8.36 -12.37 14.55
C VAL A 46 9.28 -13.39 13.89
N TYR A 47 10.33 -12.91 13.25
CA TYR A 47 11.40 -13.71 12.67
C TYR A 47 12.75 -13.22 13.20
N ASP A 48 13.67 -14.16 13.41
CA ASP A 48 15.04 -13.82 13.78
C ASP A 48 15.83 -13.39 12.53
N LEU A 49 16.66 -12.35 12.69
CA LEU A 49 17.68 -11.95 11.72
C LEU A 49 19.03 -12.53 12.15
N ASN A 50 19.87 -12.88 11.17
CA ASN A 50 21.25 -13.32 11.40
C ASN A 50 22.26 -12.16 11.36
N THR A 51 21.79 -10.93 11.48
CA THR A 51 22.58 -9.69 11.38
C THR A 51 21.96 -8.59 12.25
N THR A 52 22.61 -7.43 12.33
CA THR A 52 22.08 -6.26 13.02
C THR A 52 20.95 -5.58 12.21
N ALA A 53 20.14 -4.78 12.88
CA ALA A 53 19.09 -3.98 12.22
C ALA A 53 19.68 -3.02 11.17
N ASP A 54 20.82 -2.39 11.47
CA ASP A 54 21.50 -1.44 10.59
C ASP A 54 22.01 -2.13 9.30
N GLU A 55 22.65 -3.29 9.42
CA GLU A 55 23.11 -4.07 8.27
C GLU A 55 21.94 -4.56 7.41
N ALA A 56 20.79 -4.84 8.02
CA ALA A 56 19.56 -5.23 7.33
C ALA A 56 18.75 -4.02 6.84
N HIS A 57 19.22 -2.77 7.04
CA HIS A 57 18.51 -1.53 6.72
C HIS A 57 17.09 -1.48 7.29
N GLN A 58 16.94 -1.90 8.58
CA GLN A 58 15.67 -1.90 9.28
C GLN A 58 15.69 -0.91 10.45
N GLU A 59 14.55 -0.23 10.66
CA GLU A 59 14.36 0.68 11.78
C GLU A 59 14.14 -0.10 13.08
N ILE A 60 14.90 0.24 14.13
CA ILE A 60 14.72 -0.30 15.47
C ILE A 60 13.46 0.30 16.10
N LEU A 61 12.60 -0.55 16.65
CA LEU A 61 11.40 -0.15 17.38
C LEU A 61 11.80 0.17 18.84
N ASN A 62 11.85 1.44 19.17
CA ASN A 62 12.35 1.95 20.46
C ASN A 62 11.38 2.86 21.22
N LEU A 63 10.11 2.91 20.81
CA LEU A 63 9.08 3.64 21.55
C LEU A 63 8.90 3.05 22.96
N PRO A 64 8.89 3.85 24.03
CA PRO A 64 8.98 3.36 25.41
C PRO A 64 7.77 2.53 25.85
N ASN A 65 6.59 2.80 25.27
CA ASN A 65 5.33 2.23 25.71
C ASN A 65 4.80 1.12 24.79
N ILE A 66 5.68 0.49 23.99
CA ILE A 66 5.31 -0.64 23.14
C ILE A 66 5.80 -1.97 23.74
N LYS A 67 4.99 -3.01 23.55
CA LYS A 67 5.31 -4.39 23.90
C LYS A 67 5.01 -5.30 22.72
N ILE A 68 5.97 -6.13 22.32
CA ILE A 68 5.75 -7.11 21.25
C ILE A 68 5.19 -8.41 21.83
N LEU A 69 4.05 -8.85 21.28
CA LEU A 69 3.47 -10.17 21.53
C LEU A 69 3.75 -11.03 20.29
N GLU A 70 4.82 -11.81 20.39
CA GLU A 70 5.36 -12.61 19.28
C GLU A 70 4.44 -13.76 18.89
N PHE A 71 4.23 -13.94 17.59
CA PHE A 71 3.53 -15.10 17.02
C PHE A 71 4.42 -15.75 15.95
N PRO A 72 4.31 -17.07 15.73
CA PRO A 72 4.92 -17.72 14.58
C PRO A 72 4.17 -17.38 13.30
N ASN A 73 4.68 -17.82 12.16
CA ASN A 73 3.98 -17.69 10.88
C ASN A 73 2.72 -18.57 10.82
N LEU A 74 1.61 -18.07 11.35
CA LEU A 74 0.32 -18.74 11.33
C LEU A 74 -0.30 -18.89 9.92
N SER A 75 0.30 -18.30 8.89
CA SER A 75 -0.08 -18.53 7.49
C SER A 75 0.55 -19.82 6.93
N SER A 76 1.49 -20.44 7.66
CA SER A 76 2.02 -21.77 7.32
C SER A 76 0.99 -22.84 7.63
N PRO A 77 0.59 -23.72 6.67
CA PRO A 77 -0.44 -24.74 6.88
C PRO A 77 -0.13 -25.66 8.07
N LYS A 78 1.13 -26.08 8.22
CA LYS A 78 1.57 -26.92 9.34
C LYS A 78 1.35 -26.24 10.69
N ILE A 79 1.80 -24.98 10.82
CA ILE A 79 1.66 -24.21 12.06
C ILE A 79 0.19 -23.89 12.34
N PHE A 80 -0.57 -23.52 11.31
CA PHE A 80 -1.99 -23.27 11.42
C PHE A 80 -2.74 -24.48 11.99
N LEU A 81 -2.56 -25.66 11.39
CA LEU A 81 -3.27 -26.88 11.83
C LEU A 81 -2.89 -27.32 13.25
N THR A 82 -1.63 -27.14 13.65
CA THR A 82 -1.13 -27.68 14.92
C THR A 82 -1.18 -26.69 16.09
N GLN A 83 -1.13 -25.38 15.83
CA GLN A 83 -0.93 -24.37 16.86
C GLN A 83 -1.99 -23.26 16.90
N TYR A 84 -2.93 -23.22 15.94
CA TYR A 84 -3.94 -22.17 15.85
C TYR A 84 -4.71 -21.94 17.16
N PHE A 85 -5.26 -23.00 17.74
CA PHE A 85 -6.07 -22.87 18.96
C PHE A 85 -5.24 -22.45 20.18
N LYS A 86 -3.98 -22.92 20.29
CA LYS A 86 -3.05 -22.49 21.33
C LYS A 86 -2.80 -20.99 21.26
N HIS A 87 -2.47 -20.51 20.05
CA HIS A 87 -2.19 -19.07 19.84
C HIS A 87 -3.45 -18.21 19.94
N LYS A 88 -4.61 -18.71 19.52
CA LYS A 88 -5.90 -18.04 19.73
C LYS A 88 -6.22 -17.86 21.22
N LYS A 89 -5.99 -18.88 22.04
CA LYS A 89 -6.16 -18.80 23.51
C LYS A 89 -5.20 -17.75 24.10
N ARG A 90 -3.91 -17.80 23.73
CA ARG A 90 -2.90 -16.82 24.18
C ARG A 90 -3.27 -15.39 23.79
N LEU A 91 -3.75 -15.17 22.57
CA LEU A 91 -4.22 -13.86 22.13
C LEU A 91 -5.43 -13.39 22.95
N ALA A 92 -6.39 -14.28 23.21
CA ALA A 92 -7.56 -13.97 24.01
C ALA A 92 -7.20 -13.56 25.46
N GLU A 93 -6.24 -14.22 26.07
CA GLU A 93 -5.72 -13.88 27.39
C GLU A 93 -5.11 -12.47 27.40
N ASN A 94 -4.33 -12.11 26.37
CA ASN A 94 -3.73 -10.77 26.21
C ASN A 94 -4.74 -9.68 25.81
N MET A 95 -5.91 -10.02 25.28
CA MET A 95 -6.95 -9.07 24.91
C MET A 95 -7.92 -8.73 26.04
N ARG A 96 -7.92 -9.48 27.14
CA ARG A 96 -8.89 -9.32 28.24
C ARG A 96 -8.78 -7.95 28.91
N ASP A 97 -7.57 -7.52 29.17
CA ASP A 97 -7.21 -6.27 29.86
C ASP A 97 -6.99 -5.09 28.91
N LYS A 98 -7.28 -5.23 27.61
CA LYS A 98 -7.14 -4.16 26.64
C LYS A 98 -8.41 -3.36 26.49
N ASP A 99 -8.26 -2.04 26.54
CA ASP A 99 -9.34 -1.08 26.36
C ASP A 99 -9.58 -0.85 24.85
N LEU A 100 -8.52 -0.62 24.09
CA LEU A 100 -8.57 -0.32 22.66
C LEU A 100 -8.00 -1.50 21.85
N ILE A 101 -8.75 -1.94 20.83
CA ILE A 101 -8.39 -3.06 19.96
C ILE A 101 -8.30 -2.55 18.52
N PHE A 102 -7.11 -2.60 17.91
CA PHE A 102 -6.86 -2.23 16.52
C PHE A 102 -6.51 -3.48 15.72
N ILE A 103 -7.13 -3.65 14.55
CA ILE A 103 -7.01 -4.87 13.74
C ILE A 103 -6.72 -4.50 12.28
N ARG A 104 -5.64 -5.05 11.70
CA ARG A 104 -5.24 -4.79 10.31
C ARG A 104 -4.81 -6.07 9.59
N GLY A 105 -5.73 -6.75 8.94
CA GLY A 105 -5.49 -7.87 8.02
C GLY A 105 -4.75 -9.10 8.55
N GLY A 106 -4.89 -10.22 7.84
CA GLY A 106 -4.17 -11.47 8.09
C GLY A 106 -4.77 -12.38 9.17
N VAL A 107 -4.12 -13.53 9.40
CA VAL A 107 -4.65 -14.60 10.28
C VAL A 107 -4.79 -14.13 11.74
N ILE A 108 -3.83 -13.38 12.27
CA ILE A 108 -3.87 -12.84 13.62
C ILE A 108 -5.05 -11.87 13.78
N ALA A 109 -5.30 -11.05 12.76
CA ALA A 109 -6.42 -10.13 12.71
C ALA A 109 -7.77 -10.85 12.73
N VAL A 110 -7.91 -11.95 11.97
CA VAL A 110 -9.13 -12.79 11.99
C VAL A 110 -9.36 -13.38 13.38
N MET A 111 -8.30 -13.89 14.02
CA MET A 111 -8.40 -14.38 15.40
C MET A 111 -8.82 -13.28 16.38
N ALA A 112 -8.20 -12.09 16.27
CA ALA A 112 -8.50 -10.96 17.15
C ALA A 112 -9.95 -10.49 17.01
N ALA A 113 -10.45 -10.37 15.78
CA ALA A 113 -11.85 -10.00 15.52
C ALA A 113 -12.83 -11.02 16.11
N ASP A 114 -12.57 -12.33 15.92
CA ASP A 114 -13.39 -13.39 16.52
C ASP A 114 -13.40 -13.35 18.05
N ILE A 115 -12.25 -13.02 18.65
CA ILE A 115 -12.11 -12.88 20.12
C ILE A 115 -12.85 -11.64 20.58
N ALA A 116 -12.66 -10.48 19.94
CA ALA A 116 -13.32 -9.23 20.30
C ALA A 116 -14.84 -9.36 20.26
N VAL A 117 -15.40 -9.97 19.20
CA VAL A 117 -16.85 -10.25 19.10
C VAL A 117 -17.35 -11.15 20.24
N LYS A 118 -16.60 -12.22 20.59
CA LYS A 118 -16.97 -13.12 21.71
C LYS A 118 -16.89 -12.44 23.07
N MET A 119 -16.01 -11.47 23.22
CA MET A 119 -15.85 -10.68 24.46
C MET A 119 -16.78 -9.48 24.51
N HIS A 120 -17.60 -9.26 23.48
CA HIS A 120 -18.43 -8.05 23.33
C HIS A 120 -17.63 -6.76 23.43
N LYS A 121 -16.35 -6.78 22.96
CA LYS A 121 -15.50 -5.61 22.91
C LYS A 121 -15.55 -4.98 21.51
N PRO A 122 -15.86 -3.67 21.40
CA PRO A 122 -15.75 -2.97 20.14
C PRO A 122 -14.30 -2.95 19.67
N TYR A 123 -14.07 -2.95 18.35
CA TYR A 123 -12.74 -2.83 17.79
C TYR A 123 -12.73 -1.92 16.57
N PHE A 124 -11.55 -1.38 16.31
CA PHE A 124 -11.21 -0.57 15.15
C PHE A 124 -10.55 -1.44 14.09
N ALA A 125 -11.03 -1.42 12.85
CA ALA A 125 -10.45 -2.14 11.73
C ALA A 125 -9.79 -1.17 10.73
N GLU A 126 -8.64 -1.58 10.18
CA GLU A 126 -7.98 -0.89 9.08
C GLU A 126 -8.03 -1.75 7.82
N ALA A 127 -8.61 -1.19 6.75
CA ALA A 127 -8.74 -1.83 5.46
C ALA A 127 -7.72 -1.23 4.48
N ALA A 128 -6.54 -1.86 4.35
CA ALA A 128 -5.43 -1.35 3.55
C ALA A 128 -5.32 -1.98 2.16
N GLY A 129 -5.98 -3.10 1.89
CA GLY A 129 -5.87 -3.83 0.64
C GLY A 129 -6.96 -4.87 0.44
N CYS A 130 -6.87 -5.57 -0.68
CA CYS A 130 -7.78 -6.65 -1.04
C CYS A 130 -7.17 -8.00 -0.70
N ALA A 131 -7.73 -8.68 0.32
CA ALA A 131 -7.23 -9.99 0.75
C ALA A 131 -7.29 -11.03 -0.39
N TRP A 132 -8.34 -11.00 -1.21
CA TRP A 132 -8.42 -11.87 -2.39
C TRP A 132 -7.21 -11.69 -3.31
N ASP A 133 -6.91 -10.46 -3.72
CA ASP A 133 -5.83 -10.19 -4.67
C ASP A 133 -4.44 -10.50 -4.05
N GLU A 134 -4.25 -10.22 -2.75
CA GLU A 134 -3.01 -10.53 -2.03
C GLU A 134 -2.68 -12.01 -2.08
N TYR A 135 -3.64 -12.87 -1.75
CA TYR A 135 -3.41 -14.32 -1.74
C TYR A 135 -3.43 -14.92 -3.14
N TRP A 136 -4.33 -14.49 -4.01
CA TRP A 136 -4.47 -15.01 -5.37
C TRP A 136 -3.23 -14.79 -6.24
N ASN A 137 -2.60 -13.62 -6.11
CA ASN A 137 -1.42 -13.27 -6.91
C ASN A 137 -0.09 -13.75 -6.30
N TYR A 138 -0.09 -14.24 -5.07
CA TYR A 138 1.13 -14.62 -4.36
C TYR A 138 1.68 -16.00 -4.78
N SER A 139 0.83 -17.04 -4.79
CA SER A 139 1.26 -18.41 -5.08
C SER A 139 0.06 -19.33 -5.43
N LEU A 140 0.34 -20.55 -5.90
CA LEU A 140 -0.70 -21.56 -6.13
C LEU A 140 -1.45 -21.89 -4.83
N LEU A 141 -0.74 -22.07 -3.71
CA LEU A 141 -1.35 -22.27 -2.40
C LEU A 141 -2.17 -21.05 -1.98
N GLY A 142 -1.69 -19.85 -2.29
CA GLY A 142 -2.40 -18.60 -2.06
C GLY A 142 -3.77 -18.58 -2.73
N LYS A 143 -3.91 -19.12 -3.94
CA LYS A 143 -5.20 -19.20 -4.65
C LYS A 143 -6.23 -20.06 -3.90
N PHE A 144 -5.80 -21.15 -3.24
CA PHE A 144 -6.70 -21.96 -2.40
C PHE A 144 -7.09 -21.24 -1.11
N LEU A 145 -6.20 -20.42 -0.55
CA LEU A 145 -6.44 -19.68 0.69
C LEU A 145 -7.23 -18.37 0.46
N ALA A 146 -7.19 -17.81 -0.75
CA ALA A 146 -7.83 -16.53 -1.06
C ALA A 146 -9.31 -16.44 -0.66
N PRO A 147 -10.20 -17.44 -0.91
CA PRO A 147 -11.60 -17.38 -0.49
C PRO A 147 -11.77 -17.29 1.04
N PHE A 148 -10.95 -18.02 1.81
CA PHE A 148 -11.00 -18.00 3.26
C PHE A 148 -10.53 -16.67 3.83
N MET A 149 -9.44 -16.13 3.31
CA MET A 149 -8.89 -14.85 3.74
C MET A 149 -9.81 -13.69 3.35
N GLU A 150 -10.42 -13.76 2.17
CA GLU A 150 -11.44 -12.81 1.72
C GLU A 150 -12.66 -12.83 2.67
N SER A 151 -13.17 -14.02 3.01
CA SER A 151 -14.28 -14.17 3.95
C SER A 151 -13.93 -13.64 5.35
N GLY A 152 -12.70 -13.93 5.82
CA GLY A 152 -12.18 -13.40 7.08
C GLY A 152 -12.11 -11.88 7.08
N SER A 153 -11.57 -11.26 6.02
CA SER A 153 -11.48 -9.80 5.89
C SER A 153 -12.86 -9.13 5.83
N ARG A 154 -13.81 -9.71 5.09
CA ARG A 154 -15.21 -9.25 5.08
C ARG A 154 -15.83 -9.27 6.47
N LYS A 155 -15.59 -10.35 7.23
CA LYS A 155 -16.12 -10.49 8.58
C LYS A 155 -15.50 -9.50 9.54
N ILE A 156 -14.17 -9.28 9.47
CA ILE A 156 -13.47 -8.27 10.27
C ILE A 156 -14.13 -6.90 10.05
N ILE A 157 -14.22 -6.45 8.81
CA ILE A 157 -14.69 -5.11 8.47
C ILE A 157 -16.18 -4.95 8.79
N LYS A 158 -17.00 -5.96 8.46
CA LYS A 158 -18.44 -5.90 8.71
C LYS A 158 -18.79 -5.72 10.18
N ASN A 159 -18.04 -6.34 11.11
CA ASN A 159 -18.33 -6.37 12.54
C ASN A 159 -17.52 -5.32 13.32
N ALA A 160 -16.65 -4.54 12.69
CA ALA A 160 -15.91 -3.47 13.34
C ALA A 160 -16.85 -2.34 13.78
N ALA A 161 -16.63 -1.80 14.97
CA ALA A 161 -17.33 -0.59 15.41
C ALA A 161 -16.87 0.65 14.60
N PHE A 162 -15.58 0.67 14.24
CA PHE A 162 -14.95 1.71 13.42
C PHE A 162 -14.10 1.07 12.33
N THR A 163 -14.16 1.60 11.11
CA THR A 163 -13.33 1.12 10.00
C THR A 163 -12.68 2.28 9.25
N LEU A 164 -11.35 2.28 9.23
CA LEU A 164 -10.54 3.19 8.43
C LEU A 164 -10.12 2.51 7.14
N TYR A 165 -10.45 3.10 6.00
CA TYR A 165 -10.07 2.60 4.69
C TYR A 165 -8.95 3.45 4.08
N VAL A 166 -8.04 2.84 3.33
CA VAL A 166 -7.03 3.61 2.57
C VAL A 166 -7.60 4.21 1.28
N THR A 167 -8.77 3.77 0.82
CA THR A 167 -9.49 4.29 -0.35
C THR A 167 -10.70 5.11 0.07
N GLU A 168 -11.16 6.00 -0.80
CA GLU A 168 -12.39 6.78 -0.54
C GLU A 168 -13.66 5.96 -0.83
N LYS A 169 -13.65 5.07 -1.84
CA LYS A 169 -14.86 4.38 -2.34
C LYS A 169 -14.68 2.89 -2.56
N TRP A 170 -13.54 2.46 -3.12
CA TRP A 170 -13.39 1.11 -3.65
C TRP A 170 -13.42 0.02 -2.57
N LEU A 171 -12.63 0.18 -1.50
CA LEU A 171 -12.63 -0.79 -0.38
C LEU A 171 -13.95 -0.77 0.37
N GLN A 172 -14.57 0.39 0.55
CA GLN A 172 -15.89 0.54 1.19
C GLN A 172 -16.96 -0.25 0.43
N LYS A 173 -16.93 -0.19 -0.92
CA LYS A 173 -17.84 -0.98 -1.76
C LYS A 173 -17.53 -2.48 -1.70
N LYS A 174 -16.25 -2.85 -1.65
CA LYS A 174 -15.80 -4.25 -1.61
C LYS A 174 -16.01 -4.90 -0.24
N TYR A 175 -15.75 -4.15 0.81
CA TYR A 175 -15.83 -4.56 2.20
C TYR A 175 -16.71 -3.59 3.00
N PRO A 176 -18.05 -3.64 2.85
CA PRO A 176 -18.93 -2.74 3.59
C PRO A 176 -18.84 -3.01 5.10
N SER A 177 -18.76 -1.96 5.91
CA SER A 177 -18.81 -1.99 7.36
C SER A 177 -20.22 -1.70 7.87
N ASN A 178 -20.59 -2.27 9.02
CA ASN A 178 -21.80 -1.91 9.75
C ASN A 178 -21.53 -0.77 10.76
N GLY A 179 -20.27 -0.46 11.03
CA GLY A 179 -19.86 0.59 11.97
C GLY A 179 -19.61 1.94 11.31
N ILE A 180 -19.02 2.84 12.06
CA ILE A 180 -18.63 4.17 11.60
C ILE A 180 -17.40 4.03 10.68
N THR A 181 -17.37 4.76 9.56
CA THR A 181 -16.31 4.63 8.57
C THR A 181 -15.67 5.96 8.22
N GLU A 182 -14.37 5.92 7.96
CA GLU A 182 -13.59 7.05 7.46
C GLU A 182 -12.53 6.52 6.46
N TYR A 183 -11.88 7.43 5.74
CA TYR A 183 -10.76 7.06 4.87
C TYR A 183 -9.53 7.95 5.11
N ALA A 184 -8.36 7.31 5.09
CA ALA A 184 -7.07 7.99 5.07
C ALA A 184 -6.03 7.08 4.40
N SER A 185 -5.42 7.56 3.32
CA SER A 185 -4.35 6.85 2.64
C SER A 185 -3.08 6.75 3.50
N ASP A 186 -2.29 5.72 3.32
CA ASP A 186 -0.97 5.54 3.96
C ASP A 186 0.17 6.25 3.19
N VAL A 187 -0.16 7.11 2.22
CA VAL A 187 0.86 7.91 1.52
C VAL A 187 1.42 8.98 2.44
N VAL A 188 2.71 9.24 2.31
CA VAL A 188 3.40 10.30 3.04
C VAL A 188 3.78 11.40 2.04
N LEU A 189 3.04 12.51 2.08
CA LEU A 189 3.29 13.72 1.31
C LEU A 189 3.37 14.92 2.25
N GLU A 190 4.57 15.24 2.71
CA GLU A 190 4.80 16.33 3.65
C GLU A 190 4.45 17.70 3.03
N LYS A 191 4.95 17.94 1.82
CA LYS A 191 4.75 19.19 1.10
C LYS A 191 4.40 18.94 -0.36
N ILE A 192 3.40 19.63 -0.85
CA ILE A 192 3.09 19.75 -2.28
C ILE A 192 3.47 21.18 -2.70
N ASP A 193 4.40 21.28 -3.65
CA ASP A 193 4.99 22.54 -4.10
C ASP A 193 4.42 22.93 -5.45
N ASP A 194 3.83 24.12 -5.56
CA ASP A 194 3.27 24.63 -6.81
C ASP A 194 4.35 24.78 -7.91
N GLU A 195 5.63 24.97 -7.54
CA GLU A 195 6.75 24.95 -8.49
C GLU A 195 6.84 23.63 -9.28
N ALA A 196 6.41 22.50 -8.67
CA ALA A 196 6.36 21.22 -9.37
C ALA A 196 5.36 21.23 -10.54
N LEU A 197 4.22 21.88 -10.37
CA LEU A 197 3.24 22.07 -11.45
C LEU A 197 3.81 22.95 -12.56
N GLU A 198 4.43 24.09 -12.24
CA GLU A 198 5.01 24.99 -13.22
C GLU A 198 6.09 24.28 -14.06
N LYS A 199 7.02 23.59 -13.42
CA LYS A 199 8.06 22.78 -14.08
C LYS A 199 7.45 21.72 -15.00
N ARG A 200 6.40 21.04 -14.55
CA ARG A 200 5.71 20.01 -15.34
C ARG A 200 5.04 20.59 -16.57
N LEU A 201 4.37 21.72 -16.45
CA LEU A 201 3.72 22.39 -17.59
C LEU A 201 4.71 22.84 -18.66
N LEU A 202 5.86 23.38 -18.25
CA LEU A 202 6.97 23.72 -19.15
C LEU A 202 7.52 22.46 -19.84
N LYS A 203 7.73 21.38 -19.08
CA LYS A 203 8.20 20.11 -19.62
C LYS A 203 7.24 19.55 -20.68
N ILE A 204 5.94 19.51 -20.41
CA ILE A 204 4.91 19.05 -21.36
C ILE A 204 4.91 19.89 -22.63
N GLN A 205 5.11 21.22 -22.51
CA GLN A 205 5.20 22.08 -23.67
C GLN A 205 6.37 21.70 -24.58
N ASN A 206 7.50 21.33 -24.00
CA ASN A 206 8.72 20.96 -24.72
C ASN A 206 8.68 19.50 -25.23
N MET A 207 7.81 18.64 -24.71
CA MET A 207 7.68 17.22 -25.16
C MET A 207 7.41 17.10 -26.67
N ARG A 208 6.72 18.04 -27.27
CA ARG A 208 6.44 18.04 -28.73
C ARG A 208 7.71 18.10 -29.59
N HIS A 209 8.83 18.56 -29.02
CA HIS A 209 10.13 18.66 -29.66
C HIS A 209 11.08 17.53 -29.25
N GLN A 210 10.65 16.60 -28.41
CA GLN A 210 11.45 15.47 -27.94
C GLN A 210 11.30 14.28 -28.89
N ASN A 211 12.43 13.63 -29.18
CA ASN A 211 12.44 12.43 -30.00
C ASN A 211 12.02 11.16 -29.23
N GLN A 212 11.88 11.25 -27.90
CA GLN A 212 11.61 10.09 -27.03
C GLN A 212 10.74 10.52 -25.84
N ILE A 213 9.75 9.69 -25.50
CA ILE A 213 8.87 9.89 -24.35
C ILE A 213 9.26 8.90 -23.24
N ILE A 214 9.50 9.42 -22.04
CA ILE A 214 9.95 8.64 -20.89
C ILE A 214 8.76 8.29 -20.02
N PHE A 215 8.42 7.01 -19.98
CA PHE A 215 7.46 6.45 -19.01
C PHE A 215 8.19 5.96 -17.78
N GLY A 216 7.54 6.05 -16.60
CA GLY A 216 8.11 5.57 -15.36
C GLY A 216 7.12 4.79 -14.50
N THR A 217 7.64 3.81 -13.74
CA THR A 217 6.92 3.10 -12.67
C THR A 217 7.81 2.91 -11.46
N THR A 218 7.29 3.24 -10.27
CA THR A 218 7.91 2.89 -8.98
C THR A 218 7.22 1.67 -8.35
N GLY A 219 8.03 0.78 -7.77
CA GLY A 219 7.52 -0.38 -7.02
C GLY A 219 8.42 -1.60 -7.13
N GLY A 220 8.24 -2.58 -6.25
CA GLY A 220 9.05 -3.79 -6.23
C GLY A 220 9.17 -4.47 -7.59
N ILE A 221 10.39 -4.51 -8.14
CA ILE A 221 10.68 -4.99 -9.51
C ILE A 221 10.52 -6.51 -9.61
N ALA A 222 10.84 -7.24 -8.53
CA ALA A 222 10.65 -8.68 -8.47
C ALA A 222 9.17 -9.11 -8.39
N ASN A 223 8.27 -8.18 -8.02
CA ASN A 223 6.87 -8.49 -7.80
C ASN A 223 6.07 -8.40 -9.11
N LYS A 224 5.78 -9.55 -9.71
CA LYS A 224 4.98 -9.63 -10.95
C LYS A 224 3.58 -8.99 -10.84
N ALA A 225 3.04 -8.88 -9.62
CA ALA A 225 1.75 -8.23 -9.40
C ALA A 225 1.80 -6.70 -9.62
N LYS A 226 2.99 -6.09 -9.72
CA LYS A 226 3.15 -4.69 -10.15
C LYS A 226 2.94 -4.50 -11.67
N GLY A 227 2.95 -5.59 -12.46
CA GLY A 227 2.47 -5.59 -13.85
C GLY A 227 3.35 -4.86 -14.87
N GLN A 228 4.58 -4.45 -14.53
CA GLN A 228 5.49 -3.70 -15.41
C GLN A 228 5.67 -4.38 -16.78
N HIS A 229 5.63 -5.70 -16.82
CA HIS A 229 5.73 -6.50 -18.06
C HIS A 229 4.58 -6.25 -19.05
N PHE A 230 3.39 -5.83 -18.61
CA PHE A 230 2.29 -5.46 -19.52
C PHE A 230 2.61 -4.20 -20.31
N PHE A 231 3.29 -3.22 -19.67
CA PHE A 231 3.71 -2.03 -20.39
C PHE A 231 4.83 -2.34 -21.40
N ILE A 232 5.80 -3.22 -21.06
CA ILE A 232 6.82 -3.70 -22.03
C ILE A 232 6.15 -4.33 -23.25
N GLN A 233 5.09 -5.13 -23.05
CA GLN A 233 4.31 -5.71 -24.16
C GLN A 233 3.58 -4.64 -24.99
N ALA A 234 3.04 -3.62 -24.35
CA ALA A 234 2.40 -2.51 -25.04
C ALA A 234 3.39 -1.67 -25.84
N MET A 235 4.59 -1.42 -25.30
CA MET A 235 5.68 -0.74 -26.04
C MET A 235 6.03 -1.48 -27.33
N LYS A 236 6.09 -2.82 -27.30
CA LYS A 236 6.32 -3.62 -28.52
C LYS A 236 5.26 -3.39 -29.58
N LYS A 237 3.99 -3.29 -29.18
CA LYS A 237 2.89 -3.03 -30.12
C LYS A 237 2.90 -1.63 -30.71
N LEU A 238 3.46 -0.67 -29.98
CA LEU A 238 3.46 0.76 -30.30
C LEU A 238 4.78 1.27 -30.87
N GLN A 239 5.81 0.42 -30.98
CA GLN A 239 7.18 0.84 -31.34
C GLN A 239 7.32 1.50 -32.74
N SER A 240 6.38 1.25 -33.65
CA SER A 240 6.34 1.91 -34.96
C SER A 240 5.69 3.28 -34.94
N GLU A 241 4.89 3.60 -33.91
CA GLU A 241 4.14 4.85 -33.79
C GLU A 241 4.81 5.81 -32.80
N PHE A 242 5.47 5.26 -31.75
CA PHE A 242 6.05 6.04 -30.67
C PHE A 242 7.44 5.54 -30.29
N ASN A 243 8.33 6.45 -29.98
CA ASN A 243 9.64 6.15 -29.40
C ASN A 243 9.55 6.28 -27.88
N PHE A 244 9.20 5.19 -27.18
CA PHE A 244 9.11 5.15 -25.74
C PHE A 244 10.40 4.65 -25.09
N ARG A 245 10.76 5.23 -23.96
CA ARG A 245 11.69 4.69 -22.95
C ARG A 245 10.92 4.38 -21.69
N TYR A 246 11.23 3.28 -21.03
CA TYR A 246 10.58 2.86 -19.80
C TYR A 246 11.59 2.78 -18.67
N GLU A 247 11.41 3.59 -17.65
CA GLU A 247 12.24 3.63 -16.48
C GLU A 247 11.55 2.99 -15.28
N LEU A 248 12.26 2.07 -14.63
CA LEU A 248 11.79 1.30 -13.51
C LEU A 248 12.64 1.59 -12.29
N THR A 249 12.00 2.00 -11.19
CA THR A 249 12.67 2.18 -9.91
C THR A 249 12.01 1.34 -8.83
N GLY A 250 12.83 0.68 -8.01
CA GLY A 250 12.40 -0.19 -6.91
C GLY A 250 13.33 -1.37 -6.68
N GLY A 251 13.24 -1.96 -5.51
CA GLY A 251 14.06 -3.08 -5.08
C GLY A 251 13.64 -4.44 -5.66
N GLY A 252 14.57 -5.40 -5.57
CA GLY A 252 14.37 -6.78 -5.97
C GLY A 252 15.00 -7.16 -7.31
N SER A 253 15.00 -8.47 -7.64
CA SER A 253 15.58 -8.99 -8.89
C SER A 253 14.83 -8.46 -10.12
N ASN A 254 15.57 -7.97 -11.09
CA ASN A 254 15.06 -7.48 -12.38
C ASN A 254 15.12 -8.51 -13.52
N GLU A 255 15.57 -9.73 -13.24
CA GLU A 255 15.78 -10.78 -14.26
C GLU A 255 14.53 -11.06 -15.10
N PHE A 256 13.37 -11.17 -14.47
CA PHE A 256 12.12 -11.41 -15.18
C PHE A 256 11.81 -10.29 -16.17
N LEU A 257 11.94 -9.04 -15.76
CA LEU A 257 11.65 -7.87 -16.61
C LEU A 257 12.70 -7.67 -17.69
N LYS A 258 13.99 -7.96 -17.40
CA LYS A 258 15.05 -8.01 -18.41
C LYS A 258 14.76 -9.06 -19.48
N ALA A 259 14.35 -10.26 -19.08
CA ALA A 259 13.97 -11.31 -20.00
C ALA A 259 12.75 -10.92 -20.87
N GLN A 260 11.77 -10.18 -20.29
CA GLN A 260 10.64 -9.64 -21.07
C GLN A 260 11.13 -8.58 -22.08
N ALA A 261 11.98 -7.64 -21.69
CA ALA A 261 12.54 -6.63 -22.58
C ALA A 261 13.33 -7.26 -23.74
N GLN A 262 14.17 -8.26 -23.44
CA GLN A 262 14.93 -9.02 -24.44
C GLN A 262 14.01 -9.76 -25.41
N LYS A 263 12.99 -10.46 -24.91
CA LYS A 263 12.00 -11.18 -25.71
C LYS A 263 11.33 -10.31 -26.77
N TYR A 264 11.13 -9.03 -26.45
CA TYR A 264 10.46 -8.06 -27.34
C TYR A 264 11.42 -7.13 -28.09
N ASN A 265 12.74 -7.34 -27.99
CA ASN A 265 13.79 -6.49 -28.56
C ASN A 265 13.69 -5.03 -28.10
N LEU A 266 13.53 -4.83 -26.80
CA LEU A 266 13.39 -3.53 -26.12
C LEU A 266 14.43 -3.35 -25.00
N SER A 267 15.53 -4.12 -25.01
CA SER A 267 16.54 -4.09 -23.94
C SER A 267 17.22 -2.72 -23.80
N ASP A 268 17.36 -1.98 -24.89
CA ASP A 268 17.90 -0.62 -24.94
C ASP A 268 16.91 0.46 -24.48
N LYS A 269 15.62 0.11 -24.41
CA LYS A 269 14.52 1.03 -24.08
C LYS A 269 13.97 0.85 -22.66
N VAL A 270 14.32 -0.23 -21.96
CA VAL A 270 13.90 -0.51 -20.59
C VAL A 270 15.07 -0.31 -19.64
N VAL A 271 14.97 0.67 -18.75
CA VAL A 271 16.04 1.07 -17.84
C VAL A 271 15.65 0.72 -16.39
N PHE A 272 16.59 0.19 -15.64
CA PHE A 272 16.44 -0.18 -14.24
C PHE A 272 17.31 0.73 -13.39
N ASN A 273 16.69 1.67 -12.67
CA ASN A 273 17.39 2.67 -11.84
C ASN A 273 17.73 2.14 -10.44
N GLY A 274 17.28 0.91 -10.09
CA GLY A 274 17.45 0.36 -8.75
C GLY A 274 16.49 0.98 -7.73
N GLU A 275 16.81 0.79 -6.46
CA GLU A 275 16.06 1.35 -5.34
C GLU A 275 16.53 2.78 -5.08
N LEU A 276 15.59 3.71 -5.02
CA LEU A 276 15.82 5.11 -4.72
C LEU A 276 15.33 5.43 -3.30
N LYS A 277 16.02 6.34 -2.63
CA LYS A 277 15.51 6.93 -1.38
C LYS A 277 14.26 7.75 -1.67
N HIS A 278 13.42 7.94 -0.66
CA HIS A 278 12.13 8.63 -0.83
C HIS A 278 12.26 9.99 -1.53
N ASP A 279 13.22 10.82 -1.11
CA ASP A 279 13.46 12.14 -1.73
C ASP A 279 13.95 12.04 -3.18
N GLU A 280 14.70 10.99 -3.51
CA GLU A 280 15.20 10.75 -4.86
C GLU A 280 14.09 10.33 -5.81
N VAL A 281 13.04 9.65 -5.28
CA VAL A 281 11.85 9.30 -6.07
C VAL A 281 11.17 10.54 -6.62
N PHE A 282 11.00 11.60 -5.83
CA PHE A 282 10.39 12.84 -6.31
C PHE A 282 11.22 13.52 -7.41
N LYS A 283 12.55 13.54 -7.25
CA LYS A 283 13.46 14.07 -8.28
C LYS A 283 13.37 13.26 -9.57
N TRP A 284 13.28 11.94 -9.47
CA TRP A 284 13.12 11.06 -10.62
C TRP A 284 11.73 11.23 -11.26
N LEU A 285 10.66 11.40 -10.48
CA LEU A 285 9.33 11.71 -11.01
C LEU A 285 9.32 13.00 -11.84
N ASP A 286 10.13 14.00 -11.50
CA ASP A 286 10.28 15.22 -12.29
C ASP A 286 10.95 14.97 -13.66
N GLN A 287 11.77 13.92 -13.74
CA GLN A 287 12.52 13.58 -14.98
C GLN A 287 11.69 12.78 -15.98
N ILE A 288 10.77 11.94 -15.54
CA ILE A 288 9.89 11.19 -16.44
C ILE A 288 8.79 12.07 -17.03
N ASP A 289 8.22 11.68 -18.17
CA ASP A 289 7.15 12.42 -18.86
C ASP A 289 5.75 11.96 -18.44
N VAL A 290 5.58 10.64 -18.31
CA VAL A 290 4.30 10.00 -17.96
C VAL A 290 4.57 8.91 -16.93
N TYR A 291 3.75 8.89 -15.89
CA TYR A 291 3.76 7.79 -14.91
C TYR A 291 2.75 6.72 -15.30
N ILE A 292 3.12 5.45 -15.22
CA ILE A 292 2.22 4.33 -15.48
C ILE A 292 2.24 3.33 -14.34
N GLN A 293 1.03 2.94 -13.83
CA GLN A 293 0.86 1.92 -12.79
C GLN A 293 0.05 0.74 -13.33
N PRO A 294 0.71 -0.26 -13.95
CA PRO A 294 0.02 -1.38 -14.59
C PRO A 294 -0.30 -2.55 -13.64
N SER A 295 -0.49 -2.28 -12.38
CA SER A 295 -0.62 -3.26 -11.30
C SER A 295 -1.79 -4.22 -11.47
N MET A 296 -1.60 -5.45 -10.99
CA MET A 296 -2.62 -6.48 -10.83
C MET A 296 -3.25 -6.47 -9.43
N GLN A 297 -2.62 -5.76 -8.49
CA GLN A 297 -3.02 -5.74 -7.09
C GLN A 297 -2.63 -4.41 -6.46
N GLU A 298 -3.59 -3.71 -5.87
CA GLU A 298 -3.40 -2.49 -5.07
C GLU A 298 -4.52 -2.36 -4.02
N GLY A 299 -4.24 -1.65 -2.93
CA GLY A 299 -5.24 -0.97 -2.12
C GLY A 299 -5.52 0.40 -2.76
N LEU A 300 -4.73 1.40 -2.36
CA LEU A 300 -4.53 2.67 -3.06
C LEU A 300 -3.03 2.82 -3.34
N SER A 301 -2.63 3.06 -4.59
CA SER A 301 -1.22 3.16 -4.93
C SER A 301 -0.59 4.46 -4.42
N ARG A 302 0.28 4.36 -3.41
CA ARG A 302 1.06 5.51 -2.90
C ARG A 302 1.89 6.14 -4.01
N ALA A 303 2.55 5.31 -4.82
CA ALA A 303 3.38 5.75 -5.94
C ALA A 303 2.60 6.56 -7.00
N VAL A 304 1.33 6.24 -7.23
CA VAL A 304 0.46 7.05 -8.09
C VAL A 304 0.23 8.42 -7.44
N VAL A 305 -0.10 8.47 -6.15
CA VAL A 305 -0.32 9.75 -5.44
C VAL A 305 0.95 10.60 -5.42
N GLU A 306 2.12 9.98 -5.22
CA GLU A 306 3.42 10.65 -5.33
C GLU A 306 3.62 11.25 -6.74
N ALA A 307 3.30 10.49 -7.80
CA ALA A 307 3.37 10.99 -9.17
C ALA A 307 2.39 12.16 -9.44
N LEU A 308 1.15 12.08 -8.90
CA LEU A 308 0.18 13.16 -8.97
C LEU A 308 0.70 14.43 -8.29
N SER A 309 1.41 14.32 -7.16
CA SER A 309 1.98 15.45 -6.43
C SER A 309 3.10 16.17 -7.19
N ARG A 310 3.70 15.50 -8.20
CA ARG A 310 4.64 16.09 -9.15
C ARG A 310 3.98 16.49 -10.48
N ALA A 311 2.65 16.61 -10.46
CA ALA A 311 1.84 16.93 -11.64
C ALA A 311 2.11 15.99 -12.83
N CYS A 312 2.58 14.75 -12.61
CA CYS A 312 2.78 13.80 -13.69
C CYS A 312 1.44 13.49 -14.38
N PRO A 313 1.35 13.49 -15.70
CA PRO A 313 0.31 12.76 -16.41
C PRO A 313 0.40 11.27 -16.06
N VAL A 314 -0.73 10.66 -15.66
CA VAL A 314 -0.75 9.30 -15.09
C VAL A 314 -1.72 8.40 -15.82
N ILE A 315 -1.32 7.15 -16.06
CA ILE A 315 -2.15 6.04 -16.57
C ILE A 315 -2.13 4.91 -15.54
N VAL A 316 -3.29 4.35 -15.21
CA VAL A 316 -3.40 3.26 -14.24
C VAL A 316 -4.22 2.10 -14.77
N SER A 317 -3.98 0.90 -14.24
CA SER A 317 -4.90 -0.23 -14.40
C SER A 317 -6.14 -0.06 -13.52
N SER A 318 -7.26 -0.69 -13.90
CA SER A 318 -8.51 -0.74 -13.13
C SER A 318 -8.39 -1.62 -11.88
N THR A 319 -7.34 -1.41 -11.08
CA THR A 319 -6.98 -2.26 -9.94
C THR A 319 -7.11 -1.49 -8.64
N GLY A 320 -7.82 -2.08 -7.66
CA GLY A 320 -7.95 -1.48 -6.34
C GLY A 320 -8.58 -0.08 -6.40
N GLY A 321 -8.05 0.82 -5.58
CA GLY A 321 -8.43 2.23 -5.56
C GLY A 321 -7.76 3.09 -6.63
N ASN A 322 -6.93 2.55 -7.52
CA ASN A 322 -6.28 3.33 -8.58
C ASN A 322 -7.27 4.14 -9.44
N PRO A 323 -8.46 3.60 -9.81
CA PRO A 323 -9.47 4.37 -10.54
C PRO A 323 -9.99 5.63 -9.82
N GLU A 324 -9.80 5.75 -8.53
CA GLU A 324 -10.20 6.94 -7.76
C GLU A 324 -9.22 8.12 -7.93
N LEU A 325 -8.03 7.82 -8.46
CA LEU A 325 -6.90 8.76 -8.51
C LEU A 325 -6.79 9.55 -9.82
N VAL A 326 -7.43 9.08 -10.90
CA VAL A 326 -7.30 9.65 -12.24
C VAL A 326 -8.63 9.68 -12.99
N ASP A 327 -8.71 10.47 -14.06
CA ASP A 327 -9.88 10.48 -14.95
C ASP A 327 -10.10 9.11 -15.64
N GLU A 328 -11.35 8.77 -15.93
CA GLU A 328 -11.75 7.46 -16.49
C GLU A 328 -11.01 7.09 -17.78
N ASP A 329 -10.70 8.06 -18.62
CA ASP A 329 -9.98 7.84 -19.88
C ASP A 329 -8.47 7.59 -19.70
N CYS A 330 -7.95 7.66 -18.48
CA CYS A 330 -6.60 7.27 -18.08
C CYS A 330 -6.55 5.85 -17.48
N ILE A 331 -7.67 5.13 -17.46
CA ILE A 331 -7.79 3.82 -16.84
C ILE A 331 -7.88 2.75 -17.93
N PHE A 332 -7.04 1.73 -17.82
CA PHE A 332 -7.13 0.54 -18.67
C PHE A 332 -7.51 -0.71 -17.86
N LYS A 333 -8.12 -1.69 -18.52
CA LYS A 333 -8.54 -2.94 -17.90
C LYS A 333 -7.32 -3.74 -17.40
N ARG A 334 -7.37 -4.12 -16.14
CA ARG A 334 -6.32 -4.90 -15.46
C ARG A 334 -5.85 -6.10 -16.28
N GLY A 335 -4.55 -6.18 -16.59
CA GLY A 335 -3.92 -7.28 -17.33
C GLY A 335 -4.22 -7.32 -18.83
N ASP A 336 -4.95 -6.35 -19.37
CA ASP A 336 -5.31 -6.30 -20.79
C ASP A 336 -4.35 -5.36 -21.56
N VAL A 337 -3.38 -5.95 -22.27
CA VAL A 337 -2.41 -5.21 -23.08
C VAL A 337 -3.06 -4.48 -24.26
N ASN A 338 -4.14 -5.03 -24.84
CA ASN A 338 -4.79 -4.38 -25.98
C ASN A 338 -5.53 -3.13 -25.53
N ASP A 339 -6.22 -3.23 -24.38
CA ASP A 339 -6.88 -2.07 -23.81
C ASP A 339 -5.86 -1.01 -23.36
N LEU A 340 -4.71 -1.44 -22.76
CA LEU A 340 -3.60 -0.52 -22.44
C LEU A 340 -3.11 0.22 -23.70
N VAL A 341 -2.92 -0.47 -24.82
CA VAL A 341 -2.53 0.16 -26.10
C VAL A 341 -3.58 1.17 -26.55
N ARG A 342 -4.87 0.84 -26.47
CA ARG A 342 -5.98 1.74 -26.82
C ARG A 342 -5.96 3.00 -25.95
N VAL A 343 -5.81 2.82 -24.63
CA VAL A 343 -5.75 3.95 -23.68
C VAL A 343 -4.51 4.81 -23.93
N LEU A 344 -3.34 4.22 -24.15
CA LEU A 344 -2.10 4.95 -24.46
C LEU A 344 -2.23 5.84 -25.70
N LYS A 345 -2.79 5.32 -26.79
CA LYS A 345 -3.01 6.12 -28.03
C LYS A 345 -3.91 7.33 -27.77
N LYS A 346 -5.03 7.11 -27.08
CA LYS A 346 -5.96 8.19 -26.72
C LYS A 346 -5.31 9.20 -25.76
N PHE A 347 -4.57 8.70 -24.79
CA PHE A 347 -3.88 9.51 -23.78
C PHE A 347 -2.82 10.43 -24.42
N MET A 348 -2.01 9.90 -25.32
CA MET A 348 -0.96 10.67 -26.01
C MET A 348 -1.53 11.70 -26.99
N ALA A 349 -2.71 11.45 -27.56
CA ALA A 349 -3.42 12.41 -28.42
C ALA A 349 -4.18 13.48 -27.60
N GLY A 350 -4.31 13.31 -26.30
CA GLY A 350 -5.09 14.18 -25.41
C GLY A 350 -4.31 15.39 -24.88
N ASN A 351 -4.97 16.14 -24.00
CA ASN A 351 -4.40 17.34 -23.37
C ASN A 351 -3.63 16.97 -22.08
N LEU A 352 -2.33 16.70 -22.21
CA LEU A 352 -1.48 16.34 -21.05
C LEU A 352 -1.33 17.50 -20.04
N LYS A 353 -1.43 18.77 -20.45
CA LYS A 353 -1.39 19.91 -19.51
C LYS A 353 -2.61 19.94 -18.59
N GLU A 354 -3.78 19.71 -19.14
CA GLU A 354 -5.01 19.64 -18.36
C GLU A 354 -4.96 18.48 -17.35
N ARG A 355 -4.48 17.30 -17.77
CA ARG A 355 -4.28 16.15 -16.89
C ARG A 355 -3.30 16.44 -15.76
N ALA A 356 -2.18 17.10 -16.07
CA ALA A 356 -1.19 17.51 -15.09
C ALA A 356 -1.78 18.43 -14.01
N ILE A 357 -2.56 19.43 -14.41
CA ILE A 357 -3.25 20.34 -13.48
C ILE A 357 -4.25 19.57 -12.60
N LYS A 358 -5.12 18.75 -13.18
CA LYS A 358 -6.11 17.97 -12.44
C LYS A 358 -5.44 17.01 -11.44
N ASN A 359 -4.40 16.32 -11.89
CA ASN A 359 -3.64 15.39 -11.05
C ASN A 359 -3.01 16.10 -9.86
N PHE A 360 -2.41 17.25 -10.09
CA PHE A 360 -1.78 18.05 -9.04
C PHE A 360 -2.79 18.55 -8.01
N GLU A 361 -3.93 19.09 -8.46
CA GLU A 361 -4.99 19.53 -7.56
C GLU A 361 -5.58 18.35 -6.76
N HIS A 362 -5.74 17.18 -7.39
CA HIS A 362 -6.21 15.99 -6.72
C HIS A 362 -5.23 15.51 -5.63
N ALA A 363 -3.92 15.59 -5.88
CA ALA A 363 -2.89 15.22 -4.91
C ALA A 363 -2.96 16.04 -3.61
N LYS A 364 -3.44 17.28 -3.64
CA LYS A 364 -3.60 18.14 -2.44
C LYS A 364 -4.55 17.54 -1.38
N ASN A 365 -5.40 16.59 -1.77
CA ASN A 365 -6.25 15.87 -0.82
C ASN A 365 -5.50 14.79 -0.02
N TYR A 366 -4.30 14.45 -0.46
CA TYR A 366 -3.43 13.42 0.13
C TYR A 366 -2.25 13.99 0.91
N GLN A 367 -2.21 15.29 1.21
CA GLN A 367 -1.18 15.86 2.09
C GLN A 367 -1.22 15.20 3.47
N SER A 368 -0.04 14.88 4.02
CA SER A 368 0.11 14.21 5.31
C SER A 368 -0.66 14.92 6.42
N SER A 369 -0.61 16.26 6.48
CA SER A 369 -1.32 17.06 7.48
C SER A 369 -2.83 16.79 7.48
N LYS A 370 -3.47 16.70 6.30
CA LYS A 370 -4.90 16.41 6.16
C LYS A 370 -5.24 14.96 6.51
N LEU A 371 -4.40 14.01 6.05
CA LEU A 371 -4.62 12.59 6.31
C LEU A 371 -4.42 12.25 7.78
N ASP A 372 -3.42 12.86 8.42
CA ASP A 372 -3.11 12.62 9.84
C ASP A 372 -4.13 13.30 10.75
N GLU A 373 -4.62 14.49 10.40
CA GLU A 373 -5.73 15.13 11.12
C GLU A 373 -6.98 14.24 11.07
N ARG A 374 -7.36 13.75 9.88
CA ARG A 374 -8.51 12.88 9.68
C ARG A 374 -8.36 11.58 10.48
N ARG A 375 -7.19 10.95 10.43
CA ARG A 375 -6.87 9.72 11.16
C ARG A 375 -6.92 9.94 12.67
N ARG A 376 -6.28 11.01 13.18
CA ARG A 376 -6.30 11.34 14.62
C ARG A 376 -7.69 11.59 15.13
N ASN A 377 -8.50 12.37 14.41
CA ASN A 377 -9.88 12.63 14.79
C ASN A 377 -10.71 11.34 14.82
N PHE A 378 -10.49 10.43 13.88
CA PHE A 378 -11.20 9.16 13.83
C PHE A 378 -10.76 8.20 14.94
N PHE A 379 -9.48 8.18 15.29
CA PHE A 379 -8.97 7.39 16.44
C PHE A 379 -9.52 7.94 17.77
N ARG A 380 -9.61 9.25 17.93
CA ARG A 380 -10.23 9.88 19.12
C ARG A 380 -11.71 9.52 19.23
N GLN A 381 -12.47 9.57 18.14
CA GLN A 381 -13.88 9.15 18.15
C GLN A 381 -14.05 7.69 18.61
N TYR A 382 -13.14 6.80 18.17
CA TYR A 382 -13.16 5.42 18.67
C TYR A 382 -12.82 5.33 20.15
N CYS A 383 -11.80 6.07 20.60
CA CYS A 383 -11.43 6.13 22.01
C CYS A 383 -12.60 6.62 22.87
N ASP A 384 -13.25 7.73 22.49
CA ASP A 384 -14.43 8.29 23.18
C ASP A 384 -15.59 7.30 23.22
N TYR A 385 -15.84 6.59 22.12
CA TYR A 385 -16.87 5.55 22.05
C TYR A 385 -16.60 4.41 23.04
N VAL A 386 -15.35 3.98 23.19
CA VAL A 386 -14.97 2.87 24.11
C VAL A 386 -14.99 3.33 25.56
N THR A 387 -14.55 4.57 25.86
CA THR A 387 -14.44 5.10 27.22
C THR A 387 -15.74 5.78 27.71
N GLY A 388 -16.76 5.88 26.88
CA GLY A 388 -18.01 6.57 27.18
C GLY A 388 -17.86 8.08 27.30
N GLY A 389 -16.87 8.67 26.59
CA GLY A 389 -16.61 10.11 26.58
C GLY A 389 -16.11 10.67 27.91
N LYS A 390 -15.43 9.84 28.71
CA LYS A 390 -14.91 10.22 30.05
C LYS A 390 -13.44 10.69 30.02
N ASN A 391 -12.95 11.17 28.87
CA ASN A 391 -11.59 11.71 28.77
C ASN A 391 -11.60 13.24 28.68
#